data_10769644af9e315484d720c57cfd08ed
#
_entry.id   10769644af9e315484d720c57cfd08ed
#
_cell.length_a   1.000
_cell.length_b   1.000
_cell.length_c   1.000
_cell.angle_alpha   90.00
_cell.angle_beta   90.00
_cell.angle_gamma   90.00
#
_symmetry.space_group_name_H-M   'P 1'
#
loop_
_entity.id
_entity.type
_entity.pdbx_description
1 polymer ?
#
loop_
_entity_poly.entity_id
_entity_poly.type
_entity_poly.pdbx_seq_one_letter_code
_entity_poly.pdbx_strand_id
1 'polypeptide(L)'
;DCYEGGYTMLTIAESDARFLVVPEDAAEVDGLPADVTVLRQPVENIYLVSTSVMDLLLHLDALDSVAFSGTKAEGWYLPAVQQAMEEGKIAYAGKYSAPDYEQILAAGCRLAIENTMILHTPEVKEQLEHFGIPVLVERSSYESDPLARMEWIKLYGILLGREEQAEQVF
;
A
#
# COMPACT_ATOMS: atom_id res chain seq x y z
N ASP A 1 10.69 12.85 3.76
CA ASP A 1 10.81 14.26 4.12
C ASP A 1 9.43 14.85 4.41
N CYS A 2 9.28 15.50 5.57
CA CYS A 2 8.05 16.19 5.97
C CYS A 2 8.14 17.68 5.64
N TYR A 3 7.06 18.25 5.14
CA TYR A 3 6.95 19.66 4.78
C TYR A 3 5.87 20.35 5.60
N GLU A 4 5.87 21.69 5.59
CA GLU A 4 4.82 22.48 6.23
C GLU A 4 3.43 22.11 5.68
N GLY A 5 2.41 22.09 6.54
CA GLY A 5 1.05 21.71 6.16
C GLY A 5 0.78 20.20 6.17
N GLY A 6 1.72 19.39 6.69
CA GLY A 6 1.53 17.94 6.85
C GLY A 6 1.81 17.11 5.59
N TYR A 7 2.36 17.72 4.54
CA TYR A 7 2.75 16.98 3.34
C TYR A 7 4.01 16.16 3.61
N THR A 8 4.04 14.93 3.15
CA THR A 8 5.19 14.03 3.34
C THR A 8 5.63 13.41 2.04
N MET A 9 6.91 13.61 1.68
CA MET A 9 7.51 12.93 0.54
C MET A 9 8.12 11.60 0.99
N LEU A 10 7.64 10.52 0.41
CA LEU A 10 8.18 9.18 0.57
C LEU A 10 9.03 8.83 -0.65
N THR A 11 10.25 8.38 -0.41
CA THR A 11 11.14 7.86 -1.45
C THR A 11 11.54 6.44 -1.06
N ILE A 12 11.31 5.51 -1.94
CA ILE A 12 11.68 4.11 -1.73
C ILE A 12 13.11 3.92 -2.21
N ALA A 13 13.99 3.52 -1.30
CA ALA A 13 15.39 3.26 -1.63
C ALA A 13 15.52 2.18 -2.71
N GLU A 14 16.53 2.32 -3.56
CA GLU A 14 16.77 1.42 -4.72
C GLU A 14 15.60 1.35 -5.71
N SER A 15 14.75 2.36 -5.70
CA SER A 15 13.62 2.53 -6.62
C SER A 15 13.54 4.00 -7.01
N ASP A 16 13.07 4.28 -8.21
CA ASP A 16 12.79 5.64 -8.67
C ASP A 16 11.41 6.14 -8.19
N ALA A 17 10.71 5.34 -7.40
CA ALA A 17 9.37 5.65 -6.93
C ALA A 17 9.38 6.74 -5.85
N ARG A 18 8.61 7.80 -6.09
CA ARG A 18 8.41 8.92 -5.17
C ARG A 18 6.92 9.17 -4.99
N PHE A 19 6.49 9.23 -3.73
CA PHE A 19 5.09 9.46 -3.39
C PHE A 19 4.97 10.71 -2.51
N LEU A 20 4.13 11.65 -2.92
CA LEU A 20 3.73 12.77 -2.07
C LEU A 20 2.44 12.39 -1.36
N VAL A 21 2.53 12.20 -0.06
CA VAL A 21 1.37 11.96 0.79
C VAL A 21 0.79 13.30 1.22
N VAL A 22 -0.48 13.49 0.93
CA VAL A 22 -1.20 14.74 1.13
C VAL A 22 -2.28 14.51 2.20
N PRO A 23 -2.38 15.37 3.24
CA PRO A 23 -3.45 15.27 4.23
C PRO A 23 -4.84 15.34 3.58
N GLU A 24 -5.85 14.76 4.23
CA GLU A 24 -7.22 14.64 3.71
C GLU A 24 -7.80 15.99 3.25
N ASP A 25 -7.65 17.02 4.09
CA ASP A 25 -8.22 18.35 3.86
C ASP A 25 -7.25 19.35 3.19
N ALA A 26 -6.07 18.88 2.80
CA ALA A 26 -5.08 19.78 2.21
C ALA A 26 -5.39 20.09 0.74
N ALA A 27 -4.93 21.26 0.30
CA ALA A 27 -5.06 21.68 -1.10
C ALA A 27 -4.27 20.77 -2.04
N GLU A 28 -4.72 20.68 -3.28
CA GLU A 28 -3.94 20.02 -4.33
C GLU A 28 -2.62 20.75 -4.57
N VAL A 29 -1.59 19.99 -4.88
CA VAL A 29 -0.25 20.51 -5.17
C VAL A 29 -0.03 20.46 -6.68
N ASP A 30 0.09 21.65 -7.29
CA ASP A 30 0.38 21.79 -8.71
C ASP A 30 1.89 21.82 -8.98
N GLY A 31 2.26 21.51 -10.22
CA GLY A 31 3.64 21.64 -10.68
C GLY A 31 4.61 20.58 -10.16
N LEU A 32 4.11 19.44 -9.70
CA LEU A 32 4.95 18.33 -9.28
C LEU A 32 5.70 17.70 -10.47
N PRO A 33 6.91 17.17 -10.22
CA PRO A 33 7.61 16.37 -11.23
C PRO A 33 6.78 15.17 -11.67
N ALA A 34 6.93 14.75 -12.92
CA ALA A 34 6.15 13.64 -13.50
C ALA A 34 6.40 12.28 -12.85
N ASP A 35 7.51 12.14 -12.13
CA ASP A 35 7.91 10.94 -11.37
C ASP A 35 7.33 10.90 -9.95
N VAL A 36 6.58 11.93 -9.54
CA VAL A 36 5.95 11.99 -8.22
C VAL A 36 4.49 11.58 -8.32
N THR A 37 4.12 10.57 -7.58
CA THR A 37 2.73 10.10 -7.44
C THR A 37 2.10 10.68 -6.17
N VAL A 38 0.91 11.28 -6.30
CA VAL A 38 0.19 11.86 -5.16
C VAL A 38 -0.73 10.81 -4.53
N LEU A 39 -0.64 10.66 -3.21
CA LEU A 39 -1.51 9.83 -2.40
C LEU A 39 -2.17 10.67 -1.32
N ARG A 40 -3.49 10.66 -1.26
CA ARG A 40 -4.24 11.42 -0.24
C ARG A 40 -4.58 10.52 0.95
N GLN A 41 -4.28 11.01 2.15
CA GLN A 41 -4.63 10.35 3.42
C GLN A 41 -6.13 10.43 3.71
N PRO A 42 -6.68 9.45 4.46
CA PRO A 42 -6.13 8.11 4.60
C PRO A 42 -6.29 7.33 3.29
N VAL A 43 -5.29 6.55 2.91
CA VAL A 43 -5.41 5.70 1.72
C VAL A 43 -6.32 4.52 2.04
N GLU A 44 -7.36 4.34 1.24
CA GLU A 44 -8.38 3.30 1.38
C GLU A 44 -8.49 2.47 0.09
N ASN A 45 -9.30 1.42 0.12
CA ASN A 45 -9.53 0.53 -1.03
C ASN A 45 -8.22 -0.01 -1.62
N ILE A 46 -7.35 -0.48 -0.75
CA ILE A 46 -6.03 -1.00 -1.12
C ILE A 46 -6.16 -2.42 -1.70
N TYR A 47 -5.50 -2.66 -2.82
CA TYR A 47 -5.20 -4.00 -3.32
C TYR A 47 -3.83 -4.43 -2.77
N LEU A 48 -3.84 -5.34 -1.81
CA LEU A 48 -2.65 -5.80 -1.10
C LEU A 48 -2.21 -7.17 -1.59
N VAL A 49 -1.06 -7.21 -2.25
CA VAL A 49 -0.42 -8.44 -2.73
C VAL A 49 0.70 -8.87 -1.79
N SER A 50 1.45 -7.93 -1.24
CA SER A 50 2.54 -8.23 -0.30
C SER A 50 2.00 -8.77 1.02
N THR A 51 2.33 -10.02 1.35
CA THR A 51 1.84 -10.67 2.57
C THR A 51 2.48 -10.13 3.84
N SER A 52 3.73 -9.66 3.77
CA SER A 52 4.45 -9.08 4.91
C SER A 52 3.80 -7.79 5.42
N VAL A 53 3.16 -7.02 4.53
CA VAL A 53 2.51 -5.76 4.89
C VAL A 53 1.23 -5.99 5.69
N MET A 54 0.51 -7.08 5.44
CA MET A 54 -0.76 -7.34 6.11
C MET A 54 -0.62 -7.37 7.64
N ASP A 55 0.46 -7.95 8.14
CA ASP A 55 0.75 -8.00 9.58
C ASP A 55 1.02 -6.58 10.13
N LEU A 56 1.74 -5.75 9.40
CA LEU A 56 1.96 -4.35 9.77
C LEU A 56 0.63 -3.58 9.85
N LEU A 57 -0.28 -3.79 8.89
CA LEU A 57 -1.60 -3.14 8.90
C LEU A 57 -2.46 -3.60 10.08
N LEU A 58 -2.36 -4.86 10.50
CA LEU A 58 -3.02 -5.35 11.70
C LEU A 58 -2.52 -4.60 12.96
N HIS A 59 -1.21 -4.42 13.08
CA HIS A 59 -0.61 -3.69 14.21
C HIS A 59 -0.96 -2.19 14.21
N LEU A 60 -1.29 -1.63 13.05
CA LEU A 60 -1.77 -0.26 12.91
C LEU A 60 -3.29 -0.12 13.11
N ASP A 61 -4.00 -1.21 13.41
CA ASP A 61 -5.47 -1.24 13.44
C ASP A 61 -6.08 -0.66 12.14
N ALA A 62 -5.50 -1.04 11.01
CA ALA A 62 -5.82 -0.47 9.70
C ALA A 62 -6.23 -1.54 8.65
N LEU A 63 -6.70 -2.69 9.11
CA LEU A 63 -7.15 -3.76 8.21
C LEU A 63 -8.33 -3.33 7.32
N ASP A 64 -9.14 -2.40 7.78
CA ASP A 64 -10.27 -1.83 7.06
C ASP A 64 -9.87 -1.00 5.83
N SER A 65 -8.60 -0.60 5.73
CA SER A 65 -8.06 0.06 4.53
C SER A 65 -7.87 -0.89 3.34
N VAL A 66 -7.83 -2.19 3.58
CA VAL A 66 -7.63 -3.23 2.56
C VAL A 66 -8.99 -3.70 2.01
N ALA A 67 -9.20 -3.51 0.72
CA ALA A 67 -10.40 -4.01 0.04
C ALA A 67 -10.14 -5.33 -0.69
N PHE A 68 -8.92 -5.54 -1.17
CA PHE A 68 -8.55 -6.70 -1.98
C PHE A 68 -7.25 -7.33 -1.52
N SER A 69 -7.20 -8.65 -1.60
CA SER A 69 -6.01 -9.47 -1.32
C SER A 69 -5.54 -10.18 -2.59
N GLY A 70 -4.23 -10.22 -2.79
CA GLY A 70 -3.59 -11.04 -3.81
C GLY A 70 -3.41 -12.51 -3.39
N THR A 71 -3.84 -12.85 -2.18
CA THR A 71 -3.78 -14.20 -1.60
C THR A 71 -5.19 -14.61 -1.18
N LYS A 72 -5.56 -15.86 -1.47
CA LYS A 72 -6.84 -16.42 -1.05
C LYS A 72 -6.89 -16.64 0.46
N ALA A 73 -8.09 -16.74 1.04
CA ALA A 73 -8.30 -16.88 2.48
C ALA A 73 -7.51 -18.05 3.09
N GLU A 74 -7.49 -19.20 2.42
CA GLU A 74 -6.76 -20.39 2.87
C GLU A 74 -5.22 -20.23 2.84
N GLY A 75 -4.71 -19.23 2.14
CA GLY A 75 -3.27 -18.91 2.08
C GLY A 75 -2.80 -17.99 3.20
N TRP A 76 -3.71 -17.46 4.01
CA TRP A 76 -3.37 -16.59 5.13
C TRP A 76 -3.20 -17.36 6.44
N TYR A 77 -2.15 -17.03 7.19
CA TYR A 77 -1.91 -17.52 8.56
C TYR A 77 -2.42 -16.57 9.65
N LEU A 78 -3.01 -15.44 9.25
CA LEU A 78 -3.54 -14.40 10.13
C LEU A 78 -5.05 -14.57 10.28
N PRO A 79 -5.55 -15.03 11.46
CA PRO A 79 -6.98 -15.33 11.65
C PRO A 79 -7.90 -14.13 11.39
N ALA A 80 -7.46 -12.92 11.74
CA ALA A 80 -8.24 -11.70 11.49
C ALA A 80 -8.45 -11.44 9.99
N VAL A 81 -7.45 -11.75 9.17
CA VAL A 81 -7.52 -11.61 7.70
C VAL A 81 -8.43 -12.67 7.11
N GLN A 82 -8.31 -13.92 7.55
CA GLN A 82 -9.20 -15.01 7.12
C GLN A 82 -10.65 -14.66 7.43
N GLN A 83 -10.91 -14.19 8.65
CA GLN A 83 -12.26 -13.78 9.06
C GLN A 83 -12.79 -12.62 8.20
N ALA A 84 -11.98 -11.58 7.95
CA ALA A 84 -12.35 -10.45 7.10
C ALA A 84 -12.70 -10.89 5.67
N MET A 85 -11.99 -11.87 5.13
CA MET A 85 -12.29 -12.45 3.81
C MET A 85 -13.56 -13.30 3.83
N GLU A 86 -13.79 -14.09 4.87
CA GLU A 86 -15.02 -14.88 5.03
C GLU A 86 -16.25 -13.99 5.18
N GLU A 87 -16.12 -12.86 5.86
CA GLU A 87 -17.17 -11.86 6.02
C GLU A 87 -17.37 -10.96 4.78
N GLY A 88 -16.56 -11.13 3.74
CA GLY A 88 -16.64 -10.34 2.51
C GLY A 88 -16.09 -8.91 2.63
N LYS A 89 -15.40 -8.57 3.72
CA LYS A 89 -14.75 -7.26 3.90
C LYS A 89 -13.51 -7.10 3.04
N ILE A 90 -12.79 -8.20 2.81
CA ILE A 90 -11.66 -8.28 1.89
C ILE A 90 -11.96 -9.37 0.86
N ALA A 91 -11.86 -9.02 -0.42
CA ALA A 91 -12.07 -9.96 -1.51
C ALA A 91 -10.74 -10.38 -2.16
N TYR A 92 -10.66 -11.62 -2.62
CA TYR A 92 -9.55 -12.04 -3.47
C TYR A 92 -9.70 -11.43 -4.86
N ALA A 93 -8.70 -10.70 -5.32
CA ALA A 93 -8.70 -10.01 -6.63
C ALA A 93 -7.54 -10.45 -7.54
N GLY A 94 -7.12 -11.68 -7.44
CA GLY A 94 -6.05 -12.23 -8.27
C GLY A 94 -4.65 -12.03 -7.67
N LYS A 95 -3.73 -12.88 -8.09
CA LYS A 95 -2.31 -12.81 -7.70
C LYS A 95 -1.57 -11.70 -8.45
N TYR A 96 -0.35 -11.39 -8.03
CA TYR A 96 0.48 -10.33 -8.62
C TYR A 96 0.58 -10.37 -10.15
N SER A 97 0.63 -11.56 -10.73
CA SER A 97 0.80 -11.75 -12.18
C SER A 97 -0.51 -11.78 -12.97
N ALA A 98 -1.65 -11.80 -12.30
CA ALA A 98 -2.97 -11.87 -12.92
C ALA A 98 -4.04 -11.21 -12.03
N PRO A 99 -3.97 -9.88 -11.82
CA PRO A 99 -5.01 -9.17 -11.07
C PRO A 99 -6.36 -9.22 -11.80
N ASP A 100 -7.43 -9.21 -11.03
CA ASP A 100 -8.79 -8.96 -11.57
C ASP A 100 -9.00 -7.45 -11.71
N TYR A 101 -8.57 -6.90 -12.82
CA TYR A 101 -8.65 -5.46 -13.09
C TYR A 101 -10.07 -4.91 -13.03
N GLU A 102 -11.05 -5.67 -13.51
CA GLU A 102 -12.45 -5.25 -13.51
C GLU A 102 -12.95 -5.06 -12.07
N GLN A 103 -12.71 -6.02 -11.20
CA GLN A 103 -13.09 -5.96 -9.79
C GLN A 103 -12.40 -4.82 -9.05
N ILE A 104 -11.10 -4.67 -9.28
CA ILE A 104 -10.28 -3.64 -8.64
C ILE A 104 -10.75 -2.24 -9.06
N LEU A 105 -10.99 -2.01 -10.34
CA LEU A 105 -11.45 -0.74 -10.87
C LEU A 105 -12.87 -0.41 -10.45
N ALA A 106 -13.77 -1.39 -10.47
CA ALA A 106 -15.17 -1.19 -10.09
C ALA A 106 -15.33 -0.73 -8.62
N ALA A 107 -14.43 -1.15 -7.75
CA ALA A 107 -14.44 -0.75 -6.34
C ALA A 107 -13.67 0.56 -6.06
N GLY A 108 -13.07 1.18 -7.06
CA GLY A 108 -12.31 2.41 -6.90
C GLY A 108 -11.01 2.21 -6.12
N CYS A 109 -10.24 1.17 -6.43
CA CYS A 109 -8.92 0.91 -5.82
C CYS A 109 -8.02 2.14 -5.94
N ARG A 110 -7.39 2.53 -4.83
CA ARG A 110 -6.59 3.76 -4.74
C ARG A 110 -5.10 3.53 -4.65
N LEU A 111 -4.68 2.32 -4.32
CA LEU A 111 -3.27 1.92 -4.21
C LEU A 111 -3.15 0.40 -4.34
N ALA A 112 -2.20 -0.05 -5.14
CA ALA A 112 -1.75 -1.43 -5.14
C ALA A 112 -0.42 -1.53 -4.38
N ILE A 113 -0.36 -2.38 -3.36
CA ILE A 113 0.87 -2.68 -2.63
C ILE A 113 1.35 -4.06 -3.08
N GLU A 114 2.40 -4.05 -3.88
CA GLU A 114 2.98 -5.22 -4.49
C GLU A 114 4.28 -5.64 -3.78
N ASN A 115 4.68 -6.88 -3.95
CA ASN A 115 6.02 -7.33 -3.61
C ASN A 115 6.94 -7.26 -4.84
N THR A 116 8.22 -7.57 -4.66
CA THR A 116 9.21 -7.49 -5.73
C THR A 116 8.99 -8.49 -6.87
N MET A 117 8.11 -9.48 -6.70
CA MET A 117 7.73 -10.41 -7.77
C MET A 117 7.08 -9.69 -8.95
N ILE A 118 6.47 -8.52 -8.73
CA ILE A 118 5.89 -7.68 -9.79
C ILE A 118 6.93 -7.26 -10.83
N LEU A 119 8.19 -7.18 -10.45
CA LEU A 119 9.29 -6.83 -11.36
C LEU A 119 9.54 -7.89 -12.44
N HIS A 120 9.04 -9.12 -12.24
CA HIS A 120 9.06 -10.19 -13.25
C HIS A 120 7.88 -10.11 -14.23
N THR A 121 6.90 -9.27 -13.93
CA THR A 121 5.73 -9.01 -14.77
C THR A 121 5.50 -7.50 -14.89
N PRO A 122 6.45 -6.75 -15.48
CA PRO A 122 6.38 -5.29 -15.53
C PRO A 122 5.12 -4.78 -16.24
N GLU A 123 4.59 -5.55 -17.18
CA GLU A 123 3.35 -5.25 -17.89
C GLU A 123 2.13 -5.15 -16.95
N VAL A 124 2.10 -5.89 -15.85
CA VAL A 124 1.02 -5.80 -14.85
C VAL A 124 1.11 -4.48 -14.09
N LYS A 125 2.32 -4.10 -13.66
CA LYS A 125 2.55 -2.81 -13.00
C LYS A 125 2.16 -1.65 -13.91
N GLU A 126 2.61 -1.67 -15.15
CA GLU A 126 2.27 -0.66 -16.15
C GLU A 126 0.77 -0.58 -16.40
N GLN A 127 0.08 -1.72 -16.46
CA GLN A 127 -1.36 -1.77 -16.66
C GLN A 127 -2.14 -1.18 -15.48
N LEU A 128 -1.74 -1.47 -14.24
CA LEU A 128 -2.33 -0.87 -13.03
C LEU A 128 -2.16 0.65 -13.05
N GLU A 129 -0.95 1.12 -13.35
CA GLU A 129 -0.65 2.56 -13.44
C GLU A 129 -1.41 3.23 -14.59
N HIS A 130 -1.56 2.55 -15.73
CA HIS A 130 -2.36 3.04 -16.85
C HIS A 130 -3.84 3.25 -16.47
N PHE A 131 -4.37 2.38 -15.61
CA PHE A 131 -5.71 2.54 -15.05
C PHE A 131 -5.82 3.61 -13.94
N GLY A 132 -4.73 4.30 -13.63
CA GLY A 132 -4.69 5.32 -12.59
C GLY A 132 -4.55 4.76 -11.17
N ILE A 133 -4.14 3.50 -11.02
CA ILE A 133 -3.87 2.88 -9.73
C ILE A 133 -2.37 2.97 -9.45
N PRO A 134 -1.93 3.79 -8.48
CA PRO A 134 -0.54 3.85 -8.08
C PRO A 134 -0.05 2.49 -7.56
N VAL A 135 1.18 2.14 -7.86
CA VAL A 135 1.80 0.89 -7.40
C VAL A 135 2.98 1.20 -6.48
N LEU A 136 2.88 0.75 -5.24
CA LEU A 136 3.97 0.77 -4.27
C LEU A 136 4.57 -0.63 -4.20
N VAL A 137 5.86 -0.74 -4.57
CA VAL A 137 6.59 -2.01 -4.46
C VAL A 137 7.26 -2.07 -3.10
N GLU A 138 6.78 -2.95 -2.26
CA GLU A 138 7.25 -3.18 -0.90
C GLU A 138 8.58 -3.92 -0.92
N ARG A 139 9.54 -3.47 -0.13
CA ARG A 139 10.91 -3.99 -0.10
C ARG A 139 11.44 -4.30 1.32
N SER A 140 10.59 -4.28 2.34
CA SER A 140 11.01 -4.50 3.73
C SER A 140 11.79 -5.81 3.91
N SER A 141 11.43 -6.84 3.13
CA SER A 141 12.10 -8.14 3.17
C SER A 141 13.57 -8.10 2.72
N TYR A 142 13.97 -7.03 2.02
CA TYR A 142 15.34 -6.83 1.53
C TYR A 142 16.19 -5.96 2.47
N GLU A 143 15.58 -5.39 3.51
CA GLU A 143 16.30 -4.65 4.52
C GLU A 143 17.24 -5.60 5.30
N SER A 144 18.51 -5.25 5.34
CA SER A 144 19.52 -6.03 6.04
C SER A 144 19.49 -5.85 7.55
N ASP A 145 19.00 -4.70 8.00
CA ASP A 145 18.83 -4.36 9.41
C ASP A 145 17.40 -4.67 9.86
N PRO A 146 17.20 -5.44 10.94
CA PRO A 146 15.88 -5.68 11.50
C PRO A 146 15.12 -4.40 11.89
N LEU A 147 15.81 -3.36 12.37
CA LEU A 147 15.18 -2.08 12.69
C LEU A 147 14.71 -1.34 11.43
N ALA A 148 15.51 -1.33 10.37
CA ALA A 148 15.10 -0.76 9.08
C ALA A 148 13.85 -1.48 8.53
N ARG A 149 13.77 -2.79 8.71
CA ARG A 149 12.58 -3.57 8.35
C ARG A 149 11.35 -3.12 9.15
N MET A 150 11.50 -2.88 10.44
CA MET A 150 10.41 -2.39 11.28
C MET A 150 10.02 -0.94 10.96
N GLU A 151 10.94 -0.12 10.47
CA GLU A 151 10.64 1.27 10.08
C GLU A 151 9.61 1.39 8.96
N TRP A 152 9.40 0.34 8.18
CA TRP A 152 8.35 0.32 7.17
C TRP A 152 6.95 0.53 7.76
N ILE A 153 6.75 0.21 9.04
CA ILE A 153 5.48 0.51 9.73
C ILE A 153 5.18 2.01 9.75
N LYS A 154 6.21 2.86 9.85
CA LYS A 154 6.05 4.32 9.83
C LYS A 154 5.57 4.81 8.46
N LEU A 155 6.09 4.19 7.38
CA LEU A 155 5.61 4.49 6.03
C LEU A 155 4.11 4.21 5.91
N TYR A 156 3.66 3.05 6.36
CA TYR A 156 2.24 2.71 6.34
C TYR A 156 1.42 3.56 7.31
N GLY A 157 1.97 3.90 8.48
CA GLY A 157 1.36 4.87 9.39
C GLY A 157 1.04 6.19 8.69
N ILE A 158 2.00 6.74 7.95
CA ILE A 158 1.82 7.97 7.17
C ILE A 158 0.75 7.79 6.09
N LEU A 159 0.81 6.72 5.30
CA LEU A 159 -0.19 6.47 4.24
C LEU A 159 -1.63 6.37 4.77
N LEU A 160 -1.79 5.81 5.94
CA LEU A 160 -3.09 5.47 6.52
C LEU A 160 -3.59 6.49 7.56
N GLY A 161 -2.82 7.55 7.83
CA GLY A 161 -3.14 8.50 8.91
C GLY A 161 -3.09 7.85 10.30
N ARG A 162 -2.14 6.95 10.52
CA ARG A 162 -1.92 6.17 11.75
C ARG A 162 -0.52 6.36 12.32
N GLU A 163 0.03 7.57 12.18
CA GLU A 163 1.39 7.88 12.59
C GLU A 163 1.64 7.62 14.08
N GLU A 164 0.68 8.02 14.95
CA GLU A 164 0.79 7.79 16.39
C GLU A 164 0.83 6.30 16.74
N GLN A 165 0.01 5.48 16.09
CA GLN A 165 0.03 4.03 16.27
C GLN A 165 1.34 3.42 15.79
N ALA A 166 1.86 3.91 14.66
CA ALA A 166 3.13 3.45 14.12
C ALA A 166 4.31 3.74 15.08
N GLU A 167 4.32 4.91 15.72
CA GLU A 167 5.32 5.27 16.73
C GLU A 167 5.22 4.44 18.00
N GLN A 168 4.02 4.01 18.39
CA GLN A 168 3.81 3.17 19.56
C GLN A 168 4.25 1.72 19.35
N VAL A 169 4.17 1.23 18.12
CA VAL A 169 4.53 -0.15 17.75
C VAL A 169 6.03 -0.25 17.45
N PHE A 170 6.64 0.79 16.89
CA PHE A 170 8.06 0.87 16.58
C PHE A 170 8.95 0.98 17.83
#